data_28bdcf8fa5be1db248d39dc28a215b3c
#
_entry.id   28bdcf8fa5be1db248d39dc28a215b3c
#
_cell.length_a   1.000
_cell.length_b   1.000
_cell.length_c   1.000
_cell.angle_alpha   90.00
_cell.angle_beta   90.00
_cell.angle_gamma   90.00
#
_symmetry.space_group_name_H-M   'P 1'
#
loop_
_entity.id
_entity.type
_entity.pdbx_description
1 polymer ?
#
loop_
_entity_poly.entity_id
_entity_poly.type
_entity_poly.pdbx_seq_one_letter_code
_entity_poly.pdbx_strand_id
1 'polypeptide(L)'
;MKILIDTYGADNGAQATIEGAILAKQTRDFTPVFIGNEREIKLIIHDRIHDYEIIHTNEFISNDEDPVRAIRKKKDASIVLAYQKAKEAGYDGIISAGSTGALLAGGLFLAGRIDGIKRACLAAEIPSIDGGQSLLMDTGANMDCKPEYLYEFALMGSVFLKNVIGISNPSIGLLNVGVEEHKGNKLTKETYNLLKESQLNFVGNIESRDLFTGKVDILIADGFDGNIAIKTAEGVLKLMANQLKELIYKSRKNKIAGGLLKKDIKSLAQVFSTDKVGGAPLLGVKSYVYKAHGNTNEVAFSNAILGLMDYVETNTIEKIEGELND
;
A
#
# COMPACT_ATOMS: atom_id res chain seq x y z
N MET A 1 1.20 -14.68 -15.76
CA MET A 1 1.82 -13.79 -14.76
C MET A 1 2.33 -14.60 -13.59
N LYS A 2 3.58 -14.35 -13.12
CA LYS A 2 4.14 -14.97 -11.91
C LYS A 2 4.35 -13.92 -10.82
N ILE A 3 3.73 -14.13 -9.66
CA ILE A 3 3.80 -13.19 -8.52
C ILE A 3 4.63 -13.83 -7.39
N LEU A 4 5.70 -13.14 -7.01
CA LEU A 4 6.58 -13.48 -5.89
C LEU A 4 5.90 -13.08 -4.57
N ILE A 5 5.63 -14.05 -3.72
CA ILE A 5 4.88 -13.90 -2.47
C ILE A 5 5.81 -14.20 -1.29
N ASP A 6 6.18 -13.16 -0.57
CA ASP A 6 6.87 -13.29 0.70
C ASP A 6 5.91 -13.82 1.76
N THR A 7 6.13 -15.05 2.24
CA THR A 7 5.25 -15.71 3.21
C THR A 7 5.55 -15.33 4.65
N TYR A 8 6.61 -14.56 4.90
CA TYR A 8 7.00 -14.11 6.24
C TYR A 8 6.47 -12.70 6.56
N GLY A 9 6.43 -12.41 7.84
CA GLY A 9 6.19 -11.06 8.39
C GLY A 9 4.74 -10.62 8.50
N ALA A 10 3.77 -11.42 8.07
CA ALA A 10 2.38 -11.20 8.43
C ALA A 10 2.13 -11.58 9.89
N ASP A 11 1.35 -10.77 10.64
CA ASP A 11 1.00 -11.04 12.05
C ASP A 11 0.23 -12.38 12.20
N ASN A 12 -0.54 -12.75 11.18
CA ASN A 12 -1.27 -14.00 11.10
C ASN A 12 -0.46 -15.16 10.47
N GLY A 13 0.86 -14.97 10.29
CA GLY A 13 1.78 -15.97 9.76
C GLY A 13 1.59 -16.29 8.27
N ALA A 14 2.30 -17.33 7.79
CA ALA A 14 2.24 -17.78 6.41
C ALA A 14 0.83 -18.26 5.98
N GLN A 15 -0.01 -18.65 6.94
CA GLN A 15 -1.40 -19.04 6.66
C GLN A 15 -2.16 -17.96 5.90
N ALA A 16 -2.15 -16.71 6.38
CA ALA A 16 -2.90 -15.62 5.75
C ALA A 16 -2.42 -15.30 4.33
N THR A 17 -1.11 -15.33 4.09
CA THR A 17 -0.52 -15.03 2.78
C THR A 17 -0.80 -16.13 1.76
N ILE A 18 -0.69 -17.40 2.16
CA ILE A 18 -0.93 -18.55 1.29
C ILE A 18 -2.42 -18.70 0.99
N GLU A 19 -3.29 -18.60 2.00
CA GLU A 19 -4.76 -18.62 1.81
C GLU A 19 -5.22 -17.50 0.90
N GLY A 20 -4.67 -16.29 1.10
CA GLY A 20 -4.95 -15.14 0.26
C GLY A 20 -4.53 -15.37 -1.20
N ALA A 21 -3.40 -16.01 -1.44
CA ALA A 21 -2.96 -16.36 -2.79
C ALA A 21 -3.87 -17.41 -3.44
N ILE A 22 -4.32 -18.40 -2.68
CA ILE A 22 -5.28 -19.41 -3.17
C ILE A 22 -6.61 -18.74 -3.54
N LEU A 23 -7.09 -17.82 -2.71
CA LEU A 23 -8.32 -17.06 -2.94
C LEU A 23 -8.19 -16.15 -4.17
N ALA A 24 -7.08 -15.44 -4.33
CA ALA A 24 -6.81 -14.60 -5.49
C ALA A 24 -6.80 -15.43 -6.79
N LYS A 25 -6.15 -16.62 -6.76
CA LYS A 25 -6.10 -17.53 -7.91
C LYS A 25 -7.47 -18.06 -8.35
N GLN A 26 -8.43 -18.15 -7.44
CA GLN A 26 -9.83 -18.49 -7.78
C GLN A 26 -10.55 -17.37 -8.53
N THR A 27 -10.11 -16.10 -8.32
CA THR A 27 -10.69 -14.92 -8.96
C THR A 27 -10.04 -14.64 -10.32
N ARG A 28 -8.70 -14.82 -10.40
CA ARG A 28 -7.91 -14.49 -11.58
C ARG A 28 -6.70 -15.40 -11.69
N ASP A 29 -6.41 -15.89 -12.91
CA ASP A 29 -5.33 -16.87 -13.09
C ASP A 29 -3.94 -16.21 -13.07
N PHE A 30 -3.06 -16.78 -12.26
CA PHE A 30 -1.63 -16.44 -12.16
C PHE A 30 -0.88 -17.59 -11.49
N THR A 31 0.43 -17.64 -11.61
CA THR A 31 1.28 -18.61 -10.91
C THR A 31 1.85 -17.97 -9.63
N PRO A 32 1.40 -18.36 -8.43
CA PRO A 32 2.02 -17.90 -7.19
C PRO A 32 3.39 -18.54 -7.00
N VAL A 33 4.38 -17.73 -6.66
CA VAL A 33 5.75 -18.14 -6.33
C VAL A 33 5.98 -17.84 -4.86
N PHE A 34 5.79 -18.83 -4.01
CA PHE A 34 5.91 -18.68 -2.56
C PHE A 34 7.38 -18.70 -2.12
N ILE A 35 7.78 -17.72 -1.33
CA ILE A 35 9.14 -17.61 -0.78
C ILE A 35 9.07 -17.78 0.73
N GLY A 36 9.58 -18.91 1.24
CA GLY A 36 9.48 -19.24 2.66
C GLY A 36 9.79 -20.71 2.96
N ASN A 37 9.31 -21.18 4.11
CA ASN A 37 9.52 -22.56 4.52
C ASN A 37 8.69 -23.53 3.66
N GLU A 38 9.38 -24.31 2.82
CA GLU A 38 8.73 -25.24 1.86
C GLU A 38 7.79 -26.24 2.54
N ARG A 39 8.17 -26.78 3.73
CA ARG A 39 7.36 -27.76 4.45
C ARG A 39 6.05 -27.11 4.93
N GLU A 40 6.12 -25.90 5.49
CA GLU A 40 4.96 -25.15 5.94
C GLU A 40 4.05 -24.77 4.77
N ILE A 41 4.63 -24.26 3.68
CA ILE A 41 3.89 -23.90 2.46
C ILE A 41 3.12 -25.09 1.92
N LYS A 42 3.78 -26.26 1.74
CA LYS A 42 3.13 -27.48 1.24
C LYS A 42 2.03 -27.98 2.16
N LEU A 43 2.22 -27.88 3.48
CA LEU A 43 1.21 -28.27 4.48
C LEU A 43 -0.05 -27.41 4.37
N ILE A 44 0.10 -26.10 4.17
CA ILE A 44 -1.03 -25.17 4.06
C ILE A 44 -1.72 -25.33 2.71
N ILE A 45 -1.00 -25.48 1.61
CA ILE A 45 -1.58 -25.64 0.26
C ILE A 45 -2.42 -26.92 0.16
N HIS A 46 -1.92 -28.03 0.62
CA HIS A 46 -2.60 -29.34 0.67
C HIS A 46 -3.49 -29.62 -0.55
N ASP A 47 -2.94 -29.90 -1.71
CA ASP A 47 -3.64 -30.26 -2.96
C ASP A 47 -4.71 -29.29 -3.50
N ARG A 48 -4.84 -28.07 -2.88
CA ARG A 48 -5.85 -27.08 -3.29
C ARG A 48 -5.48 -26.30 -4.56
N ILE A 49 -4.20 -26.20 -4.86
CA ILE A 49 -3.65 -25.65 -6.10
C ILE A 49 -2.47 -26.50 -6.56
N HIS A 50 -2.25 -26.63 -7.88
CA HIS A 50 -1.19 -27.44 -8.45
C HIS A 50 -0.17 -26.61 -9.24
N ASP A 51 -0.59 -25.47 -9.79
CA ASP A 51 0.28 -24.56 -10.52
C ASP A 51 0.81 -23.48 -9.55
N TYR A 52 1.99 -23.75 -8.97
CA TYR A 52 2.74 -22.85 -8.10
C TYR A 52 4.23 -23.22 -8.07
N GLU A 53 5.06 -22.26 -7.65
CA GLU A 53 6.49 -22.49 -7.41
C GLU A 53 6.81 -22.20 -5.93
N ILE A 54 7.90 -22.80 -5.42
CA ILE A 54 8.43 -22.53 -4.07
C ILE A 54 9.91 -22.22 -4.18
N ILE A 55 10.30 -21.10 -3.56
CA ILE A 55 11.69 -20.74 -3.28
C ILE A 55 11.90 -20.93 -1.78
N HIS A 56 12.62 -22.00 -1.42
CA HIS A 56 12.82 -22.33 -0.01
C HIS A 56 13.77 -21.37 0.69
N THR A 57 13.34 -20.84 1.83
CA THR A 57 14.19 -20.18 2.82
C THR A 57 13.57 -20.26 4.20
N ASN A 58 14.41 -20.18 5.25
CA ASN A 58 13.99 -20.00 6.64
C ASN A 58 14.43 -18.62 7.18
N GLU A 59 15.08 -17.80 6.35
CA GLU A 59 15.58 -16.50 6.75
C GLU A 59 14.58 -15.39 6.32
N PHE A 60 14.32 -14.47 7.23
CA PHE A 60 13.51 -13.28 6.98
C PHE A 60 14.08 -12.06 7.74
N ILE A 61 13.57 -10.88 7.42
CA ILE A 61 13.90 -9.63 8.10
C ILE A 61 12.73 -9.21 8.96
N SER A 62 12.96 -9.14 10.29
CA SER A 62 11.93 -8.71 11.23
C SER A 62 11.75 -7.19 11.25
N ASN A 63 10.65 -6.72 11.87
CA ASN A 63 10.39 -5.28 12.03
C ASN A 63 11.36 -4.58 12.98
N ASP A 64 12.04 -5.33 13.87
CA ASP A 64 12.96 -4.80 14.87
C ASP A 64 14.39 -4.62 14.33
N GLU A 65 14.67 -5.12 13.13
CA GLU A 65 15.99 -5.02 12.52
C GLU A 65 16.17 -3.72 11.74
N ASP A 66 17.41 -3.17 11.74
CA ASP A 66 17.77 -2.10 10.81
C ASP A 66 17.63 -2.58 9.36
N PRO A 67 16.70 -2.01 8.57
CA PRO A 67 16.33 -2.56 7.27
C PRO A 67 17.46 -2.50 6.25
N VAL A 68 18.25 -1.41 6.25
CA VAL A 68 19.34 -1.22 5.28
C VAL A 68 20.48 -2.20 5.55
N ARG A 69 20.79 -2.39 6.82
CA ARG A 69 21.83 -3.35 7.24
C ARG A 69 21.38 -4.79 6.98
N ALA A 70 20.11 -5.10 7.29
CA ALA A 70 19.55 -6.43 7.10
C ALA A 70 19.54 -6.85 5.61
N ILE A 71 19.06 -6.01 4.71
CA ILE A 71 19.06 -6.24 3.24
C ILE A 71 20.49 -6.54 2.71
N ARG A 72 21.51 -5.88 3.28
CA ARG A 72 22.90 -6.09 2.86
C ARG A 72 23.50 -7.39 3.40
N LYS A 73 23.09 -7.83 4.60
CA LYS A 73 23.69 -8.98 5.29
C LYS A 73 22.96 -10.30 5.04
N LYS A 74 21.64 -10.28 5.06
CA LYS A 74 20.78 -11.46 4.96
C LYS A 74 20.43 -11.76 3.50
N LYS A 75 21.34 -12.43 2.79
CA LYS A 75 21.22 -12.68 1.36
C LYS A 75 20.12 -13.69 0.99
N ASP A 76 19.81 -14.57 1.94
CA ASP A 76 18.80 -15.60 1.81
C ASP A 76 17.45 -15.23 2.46
N ALA A 77 17.32 -13.99 2.97
CA ALA A 77 16.03 -13.52 3.50
C ALA A 77 14.97 -13.45 2.41
N SER A 78 13.75 -13.88 2.72
CA SER A 78 12.63 -14.02 1.78
C SER A 78 12.43 -12.81 0.87
N ILE A 79 12.41 -11.59 1.45
CA ILE A 79 12.26 -10.36 0.67
C ILE A 79 13.48 -10.07 -0.22
N VAL A 80 14.69 -10.45 0.18
CA VAL A 80 15.90 -10.30 -0.63
C VAL A 80 15.85 -11.24 -1.84
N LEU A 81 15.46 -12.49 -1.61
CA LEU A 81 15.25 -13.48 -2.68
C LEU A 81 14.16 -13.01 -3.64
N ALA A 82 13.06 -12.44 -3.14
CA ALA A 82 12.01 -11.87 -3.98
C ALA A 82 12.56 -10.82 -4.96
N TYR A 83 13.33 -9.85 -4.46
CA TYR A 83 13.94 -8.83 -5.33
C TYR A 83 15.01 -9.38 -6.28
N GLN A 84 15.75 -10.41 -5.88
CA GLN A 84 16.71 -11.06 -6.76
C GLN A 84 16.00 -11.76 -7.92
N LYS A 85 14.93 -12.49 -7.61
CA LYS A 85 14.12 -13.20 -8.60
C LYS A 85 13.34 -12.28 -9.54
N ALA A 86 12.85 -11.16 -9.04
CA ALA A 86 12.16 -10.16 -9.87
C ALA A 86 13.02 -9.55 -10.98
N LYS A 87 14.36 -9.73 -10.93
CA LYS A 87 15.25 -9.33 -12.02
C LYS A 87 15.35 -10.37 -13.14
N GLU A 88 14.95 -11.59 -12.87
CA GLU A 88 14.93 -12.66 -13.87
C GLU A 88 13.67 -12.53 -14.73
N ALA A 89 13.78 -12.79 -16.02
CA ALA A 89 12.62 -12.78 -16.91
C ALA A 89 11.58 -13.82 -16.48
N GLY A 90 10.32 -13.42 -16.49
CA GLY A 90 9.19 -14.29 -16.16
C GLY A 90 8.69 -14.19 -14.72
N TYR A 91 9.21 -13.24 -13.92
CA TYR A 91 8.63 -12.86 -12.63
C TYR A 91 8.15 -11.43 -12.71
N ASP A 92 6.87 -11.21 -12.43
CA ASP A 92 6.19 -9.96 -12.81
C ASP A 92 5.98 -8.99 -11.65
N GLY A 93 5.85 -9.48 -10.41
CA GLY A 93 5.61 -8.61 -9.26
C GLY A 93 5.97 -9.25 -7.93
N ILE A 94 6.13 -8.41 -6.91
CA ILE A 94 6.48 -8.79 -5.53
C ILE A 94 5.38 -8.32 -4.58
N ILE A 95 4.91 -9.20 -3.69
CA ILE A 95 4.03 -8.84 -2.58
C ILE A 95 4.61 -9.33 -1.25
N SER A 96 4.57 -8.47 -0.23
CA SER A 96 5.00 -8.80 1.13
C SER A 96 4.12 -8.10 2.18
N ALA A 97 3.76 -8.84 3.22
CA ALA A 97 3.17 -8.29 4.45
C ALA A 97 4.22 -8.00 5.53
N GLY A 98 5.50 -8.31 5.27
CA GLY A 98 6.60 -8.15 6.20
C GLY A 98 7.04 -6.71 6.45
N SER A 99 8.28 -6.54 6.91
CA SER A 99 8.85 -5.23 7.28
C SER A 99 8.79 -4.22 6.15
N THR A 100 8.05 -3.13 6.37
CA THR A 100 7.96 -2.01 5.40
C THR A 100 9.33 -1.42 5.11
N GLY A 101 10.17 -1.26 6.15
CA GLY A 101 11.53 -0.77 5.97
C GLY A 101 12.39 -1.69 5.09
N ALA A 102 12.27 -3.02 5.26
CA ALA A 102 12.99 -3.98 4.43
C ALA A 102 12.49 -3.97 2.98
N LEU A 103 11.17 -3.86 2.78
CA LEU A 103 10.58 -3.74 1.45
C LEU A 103 11.07 -2.47 0.72
N LEU A 104 11.07 -1.32 1.40
CA LEU A 104 11.57 -0.05 0.87
C LEU A 104 13.08 -0.12 0.56
N ALA A 105 13.88 -0.61 1.50
CA ALA A 105 15.32 -0.75 1.29
C ALA A 105 15.63 -1.72 0.14
N GLY A 106 14.89 -2.82 0.02
CA GLY A 106 14.99 -3.75 -1.11
C GLY A 106 14.64 -3.08 -2.44
N GLY A 107 13.55 -2.31 -2.48
CA GLY A 107 13.17 -1.54 -3.66
C GLY A 107 14.28 -0.58 -4.10
N LEU A 108 14.85 0.18 -3.16
CA LEU A 108 15.90 1.16 -3.46
C LEU A 108 17.25 0.53 -3.84
N PHE A 109 17.69 -0.50 -3.13
CA PHE A 109 19.05 -1.04 -3.26
C PHE A 109 19.13 -2.29 -4.15
N LEU A 110 18.06 -3.06 -4.24
CA LEU A 110 18.04 -4.28 -5.06
C LEU A 110 17.31 -4.07 -6.40
N ALA A 111 16.09 -3.54 -6.42
CA ALA A 111 15.40 -3.25 -7.68
C ALA A 111 16.01 -2.05 -8.42
N GLY A 112 16.32 -1.00 -7.68
CA GLY A 112 16.72 0.30 -8.24
C GLY A 112 15.52 1.22 -8.45
N ARG A 113 15.78 2.52 -8.60
CA ARG A 113 14.75 3.54 -8.85
C ARG A 113 14.49 3.66 -10.35
N ILE A 114 13.28 4.02 -10.70
CA ILE A 114 12.91 4.49 -12.04
C ILE A 114 13.83 5.66 -12.42
N ASP A 115 14.32 5.69 -13.65
CA ASP A 115 15.22 6.74 -14.12
C ASP A 115 14.48 8.09 -14.10
N GLY A 116 15.11 9.11 -13.53
CA GLY A 116 14.49 10.41 -13.26
C GLY A 116 13.82 10.54 -11.89
N ILE A 117 13.41 9.45 -11.24
CA ILE A 117 12.82 9.47 -9.88
C ILE A 117 13.90 9.48 -8.80
N LYS A 118 13.83 10.45 -7.90
CA LYS A 118 14.79 10.61 -6.80
C LYS A 118 14.42 9.78 -5.57
N ARG A 119 13.11 9.56 -5.33
CA ARG A 119 12.61 8.80 -4.17
C ARG A 119 11.45 7.90 -4.55
N ALA A 120 11.51 6.66 -4.10
CA ALA A 120 10.34 5.78 -4.08
C ALA A 120 9.37 6.24 -2.98
N CYS A 121 8.08 5.99 -3.17
CA CYS A 121 7.05 6.38 -2.24
C CYS A 121 6.05 5.24 -2.02
N LEU A 122 5.54 5.12 -0.80
CA LEU A 122 4.49 4.17 -0.46
C LEU A 122 3.13 4.89 -0.56
N ALA A 123 2.27 4.41 -1.46
CA ALA A 123 0.97 5.01 -1.74
C ALA A 123 -0.14 4.21 -1.05
N ALA A 124 -0.75 4.77 0.01
CA ALA A 124 -1.86 4.11 0.69
C ALA A 124 -3.20 4.59 0.17
N GLU A 125 -4.08 3.66 -0.17
CA GLU A 125 -5.46 3.98 -0.49
C GLU A 125 -6.25 4.27 0.80
N ILE A 126 -6.97 5.38 0.80
CA ILE A 126 -7.80 5.84 1.92
C ILE A 126 -9.26 5.81 1.47
N PRO A 127 -10.12 5.09 2.18
CA PRO A 127 -11.55 5.09 1.85
C PRO A 127 -12.16 6.46 2.10
N SER A 128 -13.10 6.88 1.26
CA SER A 128 -13.88 8.09 1.46
C SER A 128 -15.32 7.78 1.88
N ILE A 129 -15.94 8.74 2.56
CA ILE A 129 -17.29 8.61 3.14
C ILE A 129 -18.37 8.44 2.07
N ASP A 130 -18.13 8.88 0.85
CA ASP A 130 -19.01 8.73 -0.32
C ASP A 130 -18.89 7.36 -1.00
N GLY A 131 -18.03 6.49 -0.47
CA GLY A 131 -17.79 5.14 -0.99
C GLY A 131 -16.69 5.05 -2.05
N GLY A 132 -16.05 6.18 -2.39
CA GLY A 132 -14.84 6.25 -3.21
C GLY A 132 -13.58 5.98 -2.40
N GLN A 133 -12.43 6.32 -2.98
CA GLN A 133 -11.12 6.24 -2.32
C GLN A 133 -10.18 7.33 -2.82
N SER A 134 -9.30 7.79 -1.97
CA SER A 134 -8.20 8.69 -2.29
C SER A 134 -6.87 7.98 -2.08
N LEU A 135 -5.81 8.43 -2.74
CA LEU A 135 -4.46 7.91 -2.59
C LEU A 135 -3.62 8.88 -1.73
N LEU A 136 -3.15 8.45 -0.57
CA LEU A 136 -2.21 9.24 0.25
C LEU A 136 -0.77 8.84 -0.07
N MET A 137 0.06 9.80 -0.40
CA MET A 137 1.46 9.66 -0.78
C MET A 137 2.28 10.79 -0.16
N ASP A 138 3.31 10.56 0.61
CA ASP A 138 3.95 9.32 1.07
C ASP A 138 3.42 8.91 2.46
N THR A 139 3.38 7.61 2.74
CA THR A 139 2.87 7.09 4.02
C THR A 139 3.95 6.47 4.91
N GLY A 140 5.20 6.92 4.77
CA GLY A 140 6.28 6.51 5.68
C GLY A 140 7.56 6.01 5.03
N ALA A 141 7.73 6.18 3.72
CA ALA A 141 8.97 5.82 3.04
C ALA A 141 10.07 6.89 3.21
N ASN A 142 9.68 8.18 3.26
CA ASN A 142 10.62 9.31 3.27
C ASN A 142 10.25 10.30 4.38
N MET A 143 10.99 10.28 5.50
CA MET A 143 10.72 11.14 6.67
C MET A 143 11.05 12.60 6.43
N ASP A 144 12.13 12.87 5.67
CA ASP A 144 12.56 14.21 5.30
C ASP A 144 12.53 14.34 3.77
N CYS A 145 11.62 15.15 3.26
CA CYS A 145 11.44 15.37 1.84
C CYS A 145 11.97 16.74 1.39
N LYS A 146 12.25 16.82 0.09
CA LYS A 146 12.40 18.07 -0.64
C LYS A 146 11.15 18.33 -1.48
N PRO A 147 10.85 19.58 -1.85
CA PRO A 147 9.68 19.90 -2.68
C PRO A 147 9.59 19.07 -3.96
N GLU A 148 10.75 18.82 -4.60
CA GLU A 148 10.80 18.04 -5.84
C GLU A 148 10.38 16.57 -5.65
N TYR A 149 10.55 16.01 -4.43
CA TYR A 149 10.10 14.63 -4.15
C TYR A 149 8.59 14.56 -4.07
N LEU A 150 7.96 15.57 -3.43
CA LEU A 150 6.50 15.65 -3.32
C LEU A 150 5.86 15.85 -4.71
N TYR A 151 6.51 16.63 -5.57
CA TYR A 151 6.10 16.77 -6.97
C TYR A 151 6.20 15.43 -7.72
N GLU A 152 7.32 14.70 -7.57
CA GLU A 152 7.49 13.37 -8.18
C GLU A 152 6.44 12.37 -7.65
N PHE A 153 6.06 12.44 -6.37
CA PHE A 153 4.97 11.62 -5.82
C PHE A 153 3.64 11.96 -6.49
N ALA A 154 3.33 13.24 -6.67
CA ALA A 154 2.11 13.68 -7.34
C ALA A 154 2.04 13.17 -8.80
N LEU A 155 3.16 13.24 -9.52
CA LEU A 155 3.28 12.73 -10.88
C LEU A 155 3.04 11.20 -10.91
N MET A 156 3.77 10.44 -10.09
CA MET A 156 3.61 8.98 -10.01
C MET A 156 2.19 8.56 -9.63
N GLY A 157 1.58 9.25 -8.65
CA GLY A 157 0.21 9.00 -8.24
C GLY A 157 -0.80 9.30 -9.36
N SER A 158 -0.60 10.38 -10.10
CA SER A 158 -1.44 10.73 -11.25
C SER A 158 -1.38 9.65 -12.34
N VAL A 159 -0.17 9.18 -12.69
CA VAL A 159 0.02 8.09 -13.65
C VAL A 159 -0.62 6.79 -13.16
N PHE A 160 -0.45 6.46 -11.87
CA PHE A 160 -1.04 5.27 -11.27
C PHE A 160 -2.57 5.32 -11.31
N LEU A 161 -3.21 6.39 -10.83
CA LEU A 161 -4.67 6.49 -10.85
C LEU A 161 -5.25 6.52 -12.26
N LYS A 162 -4.58 7.18 -13.20
CA LYS A 162 -5.00 7.22 -14.61
C LYS A 162 -5.01 5.83 -15.24
N ASN A 163 -3.99 5.02 -14.98
CA ASN A 163 -3.79 3.77 -15.70
C ASN A 163 -4.36 2.55 -14.96
N VAL A 164 -4.28 2.50 -13.62
CA VAL A 164 -4.72 1.36 -12.82
C VAL A 164 -6.18 1.51 -12.41
N ILE A 165 -6.59 2.71 -12.00
CA ILE A 165 -7.94 2.97 -11.49
C ILE A 165 -8.87 3.54 -12.57
N GLY A 166 -8.31 4.18 -13.63
CA GLY A 166 -9.08 4.73 -14.74
C GLY A 166 -9.54 6.18 -14.55
N ILE A 167 -8.97 6.92 -13.59
CA ILE A 167 -9.27 8.34 -13.36
C ILE A 167 -8.41 9.18 -14.31
N SER A 168 -8.98 9.70 -15.39
CA SER A 168 -8.23 10.34 -16.49
C SER A 168 -7.47 11.61 -16.10
N ASN A 169 -7.97 12.39 -15.14
CA ASN A 169 -7.36 13.63 -14.67
C ASN A 169 -7.51 13.76 -13.14
N PRO A 170 -6.78 12.94 -12.36
CA PRO A 170 -6.97 12.89 -10.92
C PRO A 170 -6.63 14.22 -10.26
N SER A 171 -7.48 14.66 -9.35
CA SER A 171 -7.30 15.87 -8.55
C SER A 171 -6.27 15.64 -7.45
N ILE A 172 -5.36 16.61 -7.28
CA ILE A 172 -4.22 16.51 -6.35
C ILE A 172 -4.31 17.60 -5.30
N GLY A 173 -4.31 17.22 -4.03
CA GLY A 173 -4.23 18.12 -2.89
C GLY A 173 -2.92 17.96 -2.12
N LEU A 174 -2.40 19.05 -1.57
CA LEU A 174 -1.24 19.03 -0.68
C LEU A 174 -1.72 19.04 0.78
N LEU A 175 -1.38 18.01 1.56
CA LEU A 175 -1.72 17.94 2.97
C LEU A 175 -1.06 19.09 3.74
N ASN A 176 -1.87 19.89 4.45
CA ASN A 176 -1.39 21.09 5.13
C ASN A 176 -2.22 21.41 6.38
N VAL A 177 -1.77 22.40 7.15
CA VAL A 177 -2.41 22.89 8.38
C VAL A 177 -3.57 23.87 8.13
N GLY A 178 -3.81 24.27 6.88
CA GLY A 178 -4.89 25.18 6.45
C GLY A 178 -4.94 25.25 4.94
N VAL A 179 -6.08 25.68 4.40
CA VAL A 179 -6.36 25.68 2.95
C VAL A 179 -5.72 26.85 2.20
N GLU A 180 -5.33 27.94 2.92
CA GLU A 180 -4.80 29.13 2.27
C GLU A 180 -3.37 28.87 1.73
N GLU A 181 -3.06 29.45 0.58
CA GLU A 181 -1.79 29.27 -0.14
C GLU A 181 -0.55 29.57 0.72
N HIS A 182 -0.62 30.57 1.61
CA HIS A 182 0.50 30.98 2.44
C HIS A 182 0.72 30.11 3.70
N LYS A 183 -0.16 29.17 3.99
CA LYS A 183 -0.07 28.28 5.16
C LYS A 183 1.02 27.22 5.00
N GLY A 184 1.41 26.65 6.14
CA GLY A 184 2.34 25.55 6.21
C GLY A 184 3.79 25.95 6.49
N ASN A 185 4.65 24.95 6.48
CA ASN A 185 6.08 25.09 6.69
C ASN A 185 6.82 25.43 5.36
N LYS A 186 8.14 25.48 5.37
CA LYS A 186 8.93 25.78 4.18
C LYS A 186 8.71 24.73 3.07
N LEU A 187 8.69 23.44 3.42
CA LEU A 187 8.51 22.36 2.47
C LEU A 187 7.16 22.47 1.73
N THR A 188 6.06 22.64 2.48
CA THR A 188 4.73 22.70 1.88
C THR A 188 4.53 23.95 1.02
N LYS A 189 5.09 25.11 1.40
CA LYS A 189 5.02 26.34 0.59
C LYS A 189 5.78 26.21 -0.74
N GLU A 190 6.98 25.66 -0.71
CA GLU A 190 7.78 25.44 -1.91
C GLU A 190 7.13 24.37 -2.81
N THR A 191 6.60 23.29 -2.23
CA THR A 191 5.85 22.25 -2.97
C THR A 191 4.57 22.80 -3.59
N TYR A 192 3.83 23.67 -2.87
CA TYR A 192 2.64 24.31 -3.41
C TYR A 192 2.93 25.06 -4.70
N ASN A 193 4.01 25.85 -4.74
CA ASN A 193 4.40 26.60 -5.94
C ASN A 193 4.76 25.66 -7.10
N LEU A 194 5.54 24.59 -6.84
CA LEU A 194 5.88 23.62 -7.87
C LEU A 194 4.64 22.93 -8.46
N LEU A 195 3.71 22.51 -7.61
CA LEU A 195 2.47 21.86 -8.07
C LEU A 195 1.56 22.84 -8.82
N LYS A 196 1.47 24.09 -8.39
CA LYS A 196 0.66 25.13 -9.03
C LYS A 196 1.16 25.50 -10.43
N GLU A 197 2.48 25.46 -10.64
CA GLU A 197 3.12 25.75 -11.92
C GLU A 197 3.17 24.55 -12.86
N SER A 198 2.82 23.34 -12.38
CA SER A 198 2.85 22.12 -13.15
C SER A 198 1.61 21.93 -14.04
N GLN A 199 1.66 20.91 -14.91
CA GLN A 199 0.51 20.48 -15.73
C GLN A 199 -0.44 19.52 -14.96
N LEU A 200 -0.12 19.19 -13.71
CA LEU A 200 -0.94 18.31 -12.87
C LEU A 200 -2.22 19.04 -12.41
N ASN A 201 -3.29 18.31 -12.21
CA ASN A 201 -4.58 18.84 -11.73
C ASN A 201 -4.52 19.17 -10.22
N PHE A 202 -3.65 20.12 -9.86
CA PHE A 202 -3.48 20.58 -8.48
C PHE A 202 -4.60 21.50 -8.05
N VAL A 203 -5.30 21.15 -6.96
CA VAL A 203 -6.46 21.90 -6.44
C VAL A 203 -6.14 22.71 -5.18
N GLY A 204 -4.91 22.67 -4.68
CA GLY A 204 -4.48 23.46 -3.51
C GLY A 204 -4.24 22.64 -2.25
N ASN A 205 -4.18 23.31 -1.09
CA ASN A 205 -3.98 22.67 0.20
C ASN A 205 -5.25 21.97 0.70
N ILE A 206 -5.05 20.83 1.36
CA ILE A 206 -6.11 20.01 2.00
C ILE A 206 -5.74 19.84 3.48
N GLU A 207 -6.68 20.05 4.38
CA GLU A 207 -6.47 19.82 5.81
C GLU A 207 -6.66 18.35 6.17
N SER A 208 -5.95 17.88 7.20
CA SER A 208 -6.02 16.47 7.66
C SER A 208 -7.43 16.02 8.09
N ARG A 209 -8.29 16.95 8.50
CA ARG A 209 -9.72 16.65 8.80
C ARG A 209 -10.51 16.20 7.57
N ASP A 210 -10.03 16.51 6.39
CA ASP A 210 -10.67 16.16 5.11
C ASP A 210 -10.17 14.84 4.51
N LEU A 211 -9.32 14.11 5.24
CA LEU A 211 -8.67 12.87 4.79
C LEU A 211 -9.64 11.82 4.21
N PHE A 212 -10.84 11.70 4.81
CA PHE A 212 -11.85 10.72 4.42
C PHE A 212 -13.03 11.31 3.64
N THR A 213 -12.91 12.54 3.14
CA THR A 213 -14.05 13.23 2.50
C THR A 213 -14.14 13.00 0.99
N GLY A 214 -13.11 12.43 0.36
CA GLY A 214 -13.07 12.27 -1.10
C GLY A 214 -12.94 13.58 -1.88
N LYS A 215 -12.51 14.69 -1.22
CA LYS A 215 -12.34 16.00 -1.87
C LYS A 215 -11.32 15.99 -3.01
N VAL A 216 -10.34 15.09 -2.93
CA VAL A 216 -9.28 14.92 -3.93
C VAL A 216 -9.00 13.45 -4.13
N ASP A 217 -8.52 13.11 -5.33
CA ASP A 217 -8.13 11.75 -5.67
C ASP A 217 -6.76 11.38 -5.09
N ILE A 218 -5.85 12.38 -4.98
CA ILE A 218 -4.50 12.20 -4.44
C ILE A 218 -4.23 13.25 -3.36
N LEU A 219 -3.78 12.80 -2.18
CA LEU A 219 -3.22 13.64 -1.13
C LEU A 219 -1.71 13.45 -1.06
N ILE A 220 -0.98 14.56 -1.19
CA ILE A 220 0.49 14.56 -1.13
C ILE A 220 0.95 15.06 0.24
N ALA A 221 1.85 14.31 0.86
CA ALA A 221 2.54 14.64 2.09
C ALA A 221 3.98 14.12 2.06
N ASP A 222 4.84 14.56 2.96
CA ASP A 222 6.03 13.77 3.26
C ASP A 222 5.67 12.53 4.09
N GLY A 223 6.59 11.57 4.18
CA GLY A 223 6.31 10.31 4.86
C GLY A 223 6.13 10.47 6.37
N PHE A 224 6.62 11.55 6.99
CA PHE A 224 6.40 11.81 8.40
C PHE A 224 4.96 12.28 8.65
N ASP A 225 4.52 13.33 7.97
CA ASP A 225 3.17 13.88 8.13
C ASP A 225 2.10 12.89 7.63
N GLY A 226 2.34 12.22 6.50
CA GLY A 226 1.43 11.21 5.95
C GLY A 226 1.26 10.00 6.87
N ASN A 227 2.36 9.48 7.45
CA ASN A 227 2.28 8.37 8.41
C ASN A 227 1.58 8.76 9.71
N ILE A 228 1.84 9.97 10.24
CA ILE A 228 1.11 10.49 11.41
C ILE A 228 -0.38 10.61 11.10
N ALA A 229 -0.75 11.19 9.96
CA ALA A 229 -2.13 11.38 9.57
C ALA A 229 -2.89 10.04 9.50
N ILE A 230 -2.36 9.04 8.77
CA ILE A 230 -3.01 7.74 8.61
C ILE A 230 -3.05 6.95 9.93
N LYS A 231 -1.95 6.94 10.70
CA LYS A 231 -1.91 6.21 11.99
C LYS A 231 -2.84 6.81 13.03
N THR A 232 -2.96 8.14 13.06
CA THR A 232 -3.93 8.82 13.93
C THR A 232 -5.36 8.45 13.52
N ALA A 233 -5.66 8.49 12.23
CA ALA A 233 -6.97 8.12 11.71
C ALA A 233 -7.33 6.66 12.01
N GLU A 234 -6.43 5.71 11.74
CA GLU A 234 -6.59 4.29 12.10
C GLU A 234 -6.85 4.11 13.61
N GLY A 235 -6.09 4.82 14.45
CA GLY A 235 -6.24 4.77 15.91
C GLY A 235 -7.60 5.26 16.38
N VAL A 236 -8.08 6.39 15.85
CA VAL A 236 -9.40 6.96 16.16
C VAL A 236 -10.53 6.02 15.72
N LEU A 237 -10.47 5.51 14.49
CA LEU A 237 -11.47 4.56 13.97
C LEU A 237 -11.55 3.30 14.83
N LYS A 238 -10.41 2.73 15.23
CA LYS A 238 -10.33 1.57 16.11
C LYS A 238 -10.93 1.86 17.50
N LEU A 239 -10.60 3.03 18.08
CA LEU A 239 -11.15 3.46 19.35
C LEU A 239 -12.68 3.59 19.28
N MET A 240 -13.20 4.28 18.27
CA MET A 240 -14.64 4.45 18.07
C MET A 240 -15.37 3.10 17.87
N ALA A 241 -14.81 2.19 17.08
CA ALA A 241 -15.36 0.86 16.89
C ALA A 241 -15.45 0.07 18.21
N ASN A 242 -14.40 0.13 19.04
CA ASN A 242 -14.38 -0.51 20.36
C ASN A 242 -15.44 0.11 21.31
N GLN A 243 -15.53 1.44 21.38
CA GLN A 243 -16.51 2.13 22.20
C GLN A 243 -17.95 1.81 21.76
N LEU A 244 -18.20 1.76 20.45
CA LEU A 244 -19.51 1.36 19.93
C LEU A 244 -19.86 -0.10 20.32
N LYS A 245 -18.88 -1.00 20.21
CA LYS A 245 -19.04 -2.39 20.64
C LYS A 245 -19.36 -2.48 22.15
N GLU A 246 -18.62 -1.80 23.01
CA GLU A 246 -18.89 -1.75 24.45
C GLU A 246 -20.29 -1.20 24.75
N LEU A 247 -20.70 -0.11 24.10
CA LEU A 247 -22.02 0.47 24.23
C LEU A 247 -23.14 -0.53 23.90
N ILE A 248 -22.99 -1.27 22.80
CA ILE A 248 -23.95 -2.30 22.36
C ILE A 248 -24.04 -3.42 23.40
N TYR A 249 -22.92 -3.85 23.98
CA TYR A 249 -22.91 -4.94 24.94
C TYR A 249 -23.25 -4.53 26.38
N LYS A 250 -23.38 -3.22 26.68
CA LYS A 250 -23.60 -2.69 28.04
C LYS A 250 -24.92 -3.13 28.70
N SER A 251 -25.98 -3.35 27.90
CA SER A 251 -27.30 -3.75 28.43
C SER A 251 -28.08 -4.64 27.47
N ARG A 252 -29.12 -5.33 27.97
CA ARG A 252 -30.03 -6.13 27.12
C ARG A 252 -30.74 -5.26 26.08
N LYS A 253 -31.18 -4.04 26.48
CA LYS A 253 -31.80 -3.07 25.54
C LYS A 253 -30.85 -2.69 24.42
N ASN A 254 -29.60 -2.37 24.75
CA ASN A 254 -28.58 -1.99 23.77
C ASN A 254 -28.25 -3.15 22.82
N LYS A 255 -28.20 -4.40 23.34
CA LYS A 255 -27.99 -5.58 22.47
C LYS A 255 -29.12 -5.77 21.46
N ILE A 256 -30.37 -5.56 21.87
CA ILE A 256 -31.52 -5.63 20.96
C ILE A 256 -31.40 -4.52 19.89
N ALA A 257 -31.15 -3.27 20.31
CA ALA A 257 -30.96 -2.14 19.38
C ALA A 257 -29.77 -2.36 18.42
N GLY A 258 -28.64 -2.84 18.95
CA GLY A 258 -27.47 -3.21 18.12
C GLY A 258 -27.76 -4.36 17.17
N GLY A 259 -28.62 -5.31 17.56
CA GLY A 259 -29.10 -6.37 16.68
C GLY A 259 -29.92 -5.84 15.50
N LEU A 260 -30.81 -4.88 15.74
CA LEU A 260 -31.60 -4.21 14.70
C LEU A 260 -30.71 -3.40 13.73
N LEU A 261 -29.66 -2.73 14.26
CA LEU A 261 -28.74 -1.91 13.47
C LEU A 261 -27.54 -2.72 12.92
N LYS A 262 -27.48 -4.02 13.13
CA LYS A 262 -26.30 -4.86 12.79
C LYS A 262 -25.87 -4.71 11.33
N LYS A 263 -26.84 -4.67 10.41
CA LYS A 263 -26.56 -4.55 8.97
C LYS A 263 -25.94 -3.18 8.63
N ASP A 264 -26.49 -2.12 9.19
CA ASP A 264 -26.04 -0.74 8.93
C ASP A 264 -24.67 -0.49 9.56
N ILE A 265 -24.44 -0.95 10.80
CA ILE A 265 -23.15 -0.90 11.47
C ILE A 265 -22.10 -1.70 10.69
N LYS A 266 -22.44 -2.88 10.17
CA LYS A 266 -21.53 -3.68 9.34
C LYS A 266 -21.21 -2.96 8.02
N SER A 267 -22.20 -2.34 7.37
CA SER A 267 -22.00 -1.56 6.16
C SER A 267 -21.07 -0.37 6.41
N LEU A 268 -21.29 0.38 7.49
CA LEU A 268 -20.41 1.49 7.88
C LEU A 268 -18.97 1.01 8.16
N ALA A 269 -18.81 -0.08 8.90
CA ALA A 269 -17.50 -0.66 9.17
C ALA A 269 -16.78 -1.10 7.88
N GLN A 270 -17.51 -1.59 6.87
CA GLN A 270 -16.95 -1.97 5.58
C GLN A 270 -16.43 -0.79 4.76
N VAL A 271 -16.98 0.42 4.92
CA VAL A 271 -16.46 1.63 4.27
C VAL A 271 -15.03 1.92 4.73
N PHE A 272 -14.75 1.75 6.02
CA PHE A 272 -13.43 2.03 6.61
C PHE A 272 -12.56 0.77 6.77
N SER A 273 -12.96 -0.36 6.18
CA SER A 273 -12.18 -1.60 6.25
C SER A 273 -11.03 -1.55 5.26
N THR A 274 -9.83 -1.76 5.75
CA THR A 274 -8.63 -1.95 4.92
C THR A 274 -8.64 -3.26 4.14
N ASP A 275 -9.58 -4.17 4.44
CA ASP A 275 -9.70 -5.46 3.74
C ASP A 275 -10.03 -5.31 2.25
N LYS A 276 -10.72 -4.22 1.84
CA LYS A 276 -11.08 -3.99 0.45
C LYS A 276 -9.86 -3.66 -0.42
N VAL A 277 -8.94 -2.89 0.13
CA VAL A 277 -7.73 -2.41 -0.58
C VAL A 277 -6.60 -3.44 -0.47
N GLY A 278 -6.47 -4.05 0.69
CA GLY A 278 -5.49 -5.10 0.99
C GLY A 278 -4.04 -4.63 1.14
N GLY A 279 -3.64 -3.55 0.47
CA GLY A 279 -2.24 -3.10 0.49
C GLY A 279 -2.01 -1.79 -0.25
N ALA A 280 -0.74 -1.48 -0.50
CA ALA A 280 -0.25 -0.23 -1.08
C ALA A 280 0.88 -0.49 -2.08
N PRO A 281 0.85 0.09 -3.30
CA PRO A 281 1.97 0.00 -4.22
C PRO A 281 3.17 0.80 -3.71
N LEU A 282 4.37 0.26 -3.93
CA LEU A 282 5.62 0.99 -3.81
C LEU A 282 5.95 1.58 -5.18
N LEU A 283 5.71 2.85 -5.36
CA LEU A 283 5.96 3.56 -6.61
C LEU A 283 7.39 4.11 -6.68
N GLY A 284 7.93 4.26 -7.88
CA GLY A 284 9.25 4.85 -8.13
C GLY A 284 10.42 3.88 -8.12
N VAL A 285 10.18 2.57 -8.08
CA VAL A 285 11.20 1.51 -8.22
C VAL A 285 11.00 0.70 -9.49
N LYS A 286 12.08 0.10 -10.03
CA LYS A 286 12.11 -0.69 -11.29
C LYS A 286 11.55 -2.12 -11.11
N SER A 287 10.66 -2.34 -10.16
CA SER A 287 9.94 -3.60 -9.96
C SER A 287 8.53 -3.30 -9.47
N TYR A 288 7.57 -4.06 -9.89
CA TYR A 288 6.21 -3.98 -9.38
C TYR A 288 6.15 -4.56 -7.97
N VAL A 289 5.97 -3.71 -6.99
CA VAL A 289 6.03 -4.08 -5.56
C VAL A 289 4.78 -3.62 -4.84
N TYR A 290 4.18 -4.50 -4.07
CA TYR A 290 2.99 -4.21 -3.28
C TYR A 290 3.21 -4.56 -1.81
N LYS A 291 2.89 -3.63 -0.93
CA LYS A 291 2.95 -3.81 0.52
C LYS A 291 1.57 -4.17 1.04
N ALA A 292 1.36 -5.40 1.48
CA ALA A 292 0.17 -5.77 2.24
C ALA A 292 0.30 -5.34 3.72
N HIS A 293 -0.82 -5.10 4.41
CA HIS A 293 -0.80 -4.77 5.83
C HIS A 293 -0.23 -5.92 6.68
N GLY A 294 0.48 -5.59 7.78
CA GLY A 294 1.04 -6.60 8.68
C GLY A 294 -0.03 -7.51 9.30
N ASN A 295 -1.17 -6.95 9.68
CA ASN A 295 -2.32 -7.67 10.25
C ASN A 295 -3.28 -8.25 9.20
N THR A 296 -2.81 -8.46 7.97
CA THR A 296 -3.62 -8.94 6.84
C THR A 296 -4.28 -10.30 7.15
N ASN A 297 -5.49 -10.48 6.66
CA ASN A 297 -6.17 -11.77 6.56
C ASN A 297 -6.15 -12.27 5.11
N GLU A 298 -6.71 -13.45 4.85
CA GLU A 298 -6.76 -14.06 3.53
C GLU A 298 -7.50 -13.20 2.49
N VAL A 299 -8.56 -12.49 2.88
CA VAL A 299 -9.35 -11.63 1.98
C VAL A 299 -8.56 -10.38 1.62
N ALA A 300 -7.98 -9.70 2.61
CA ALA A 300 -7.17 -8.51 2.39
C ALA A 300 -5.93 -8.84 1.54
N PHE A 301 -5.25 -9.97 1.83
CA PHE A 301 -4.08 -10.37 1.05
C PHE A 301 -4.43 -10.75 -0.38
N SER A 302 -5.58 -11.41 -0.60
CA SER A 302 -6.11 -11.70 -1.93
C SER A 302 -6.34 -10.40 -2.72
N ASN A 303 -6.98 -9.41 -2.12
CA ASN A 303 -7.21 -8.11 -2.77
C ASN A 303 -5.90 -7.38 -3.08
N ALA A 304 -4.90 -7.47 -2.20
CA ALA A 304 -3.57 -6.92 -2.46
C ALA A 304 -2.87 -7.58 -3.66
N ILE A 305 -3.02 -8.91 -3.83
CA ILE A 305 -2.50 -9.61 -5.03
C ILE A 305 -3.22 -9.12 -6.28
N LEU A 306 -4.55 -9.00 -6.26
CA LEU A 306 -5.33 -8.52 -7.40
C LEU A 306 -4.92 -7.08 -7.78
N GLY A 307 -4.75 -6.19 -6.79
CA GLY A 307 -4.25 -4.84 -7.02
C GLY A 307 -2.82 -4.80 -7.60
N LEU A 308 -1.93 -5.68 -7.15
CA LEU A 308 -0.60 -5.85 -7.77
C LEU A 308 -0.72 -6.30 -9.22
N MET A 309 -1.60 -7.25 -9.54
CA MET A 309 -1.82 -7.73 -10.91
C MET A 309 -2.30 -6.58 -11.82
N ASP A 310 -3.23 -5.76 -11.35
CA ASP A 310 -3.67 -4.57 -12.10
C ASP A 310 -2.52 -3.58 -12.32
N TYR A 311 -1.68 -3.36 -11.32
CA TYR A 311 -0.50 -2.52 -11.41
C TYR A 311 0.51 -3.04 -12.45
N VAL A 312 0.74 -4.36 -12.51
CA VAL A 312 1.61 -5.00 -13.51
C VAL A 312 1.03 -4.89 -14.92
N GLU A 313 -0.24 -5.28 -15.12
CA GLU A 313 -0.87 -5.36 -16.45
C GLU A 313 -0.99 -4.00 -17.15
N THR A 314 -1.04 -2.93 -16.37
CA THR A 314 -1.12 -1.57 -16.92
C THR A 314 0.21 -1.00 -17.37
N ASN A 315 1.34 -1.70 -17.18
CA ASN A 315 2.70 -1.24 -17.50
C ASN A 315 2.96 0.17 -16.93
N THR A 316 2.58 0.36 -15.66
CA THR A 316 2.60 1.69 -15.03
C THR A 316 4.03 2.22 -14.82
N ILE A 317 5.03 1.33 -14.62
CA ILE A 317 6.44 1.73 -14.47
C ILE A 317 6.91 2.43 -15.77
N GLU A 318 6.70 1.80 -16.91
CA GLU A 318 7.07 2.32 -18.24
C GLU A 318 6.34 3.63 -18.57
N LYS A 319 5.12 3.77 -18.10
CA LYS A 319 4.34 5.02 -18.27
C LYS A 319 4.84 6.15 -17.39
N ILE A 320 5.30 5.84 -16.15
CA ILE A 320 5.95 6.83 -15.28
C ILE A 320 7.27 7.30 -15.96
N GLU A 321 8.06 6.39 -16.52
CA GLU A 321 9.28 6.73 -17.27
C GLU A 321 8.98 7.60 -18.49
N GLY A 322 7.89 7.35 -19.20
CA GLY A 322 7.43 8.17 -20.33
C GLY A 322 7.12 9.61 -19.94
N GLU A 323 6.28 9.80 -18.92
CA GLU A 323 5.85 11.14 -18.42
C GLU A 323 7.02 11.98 -17.84
N LEU A 324 8.13 11.34 -17.45
CA LEU A 324 9.33 12.04 -16.96
C LEU A 324 10.23 12.55 -18.12
N ASN A 325 10.09 11.99 -19.31
CA ASN A 325 10.89 12.32 -20.48
C ASN A 325 10.21 13.35 -21.42
N ASP A 326 8.94 13.61 -21.20
CA ASP A 326 8.13 14.61 -21.91
C ASP A 326 8.18 15.98 -21.18
#